data_16504ba783a61c2c0ff1433ab17dcf03
#
_entry.id   16504ba783a61c2c0ff1433ab17dcf03
#
_cell.length_a   1.000
_cell.length_b   1.000
_cell.length_c   1.000
_cell.angle_alpha   90.00
_cell.angle_beta   90.00
_cell.angle_gamma   90.00
#
_symmetry.space_group_name_H-M   'P 1'
#
loop_
_entity.id
_entity.type
_entity.pdbx_description
1 polymer ?
#
loop_
_entity_poly.entity_id
_entity_poly.type
_entity_poly.pdbx_seq_one_letter_code
_entity_poly.pdbx_strand_id
1 'polypeptide(L)'
;MNDVYIAGVSLTPFGKDFRPIGVILADACKKALQNSAPYTINTIPDCLVIGSMDPIGFARQTGLDSLVGMELGLSRDTEIYHVELGSATGAAAVELGKRLASSGLKVLVCFGEKMKGKLKNEEIPSQISTVIAEEERERGLGEMPAVAALASYEYMDAYKVSEKEFRKACYQMSVQSLGHGALNEFAYFRESVSWEEYNDPAINRIIATPLTKFDCSGSYNGAGAAYLIPDQTDIKLSSVKSAFDNIKIAERKTLIYLESALLAGHRAYQEAGLNPSEIDLCELHDAFKPVPWIAAEDLGFANRGEGHKFVLQESNKEGKEVYVNRSGGFLARTHPLGASGGAQMVELVWQMRGRKQYKDMFGTDLEGLNYGLWFNMSGFGNTSVVGIIERTIPSRPKQGFNEKDLPQSLPENLISKKTPRKDRVVAATQYTPPGEEEEVNVAIIQTKEGDFRIGLAQDPQGIKRGKYIKWIQPEDGPYFIKEGYIKGRLSDLLSIFRKEKSKQD
;
A
#
# COMPACT_ATOMS: atom_id res chain seq x y z
N MET A 1 -17.56 24.84 -4.38
CA MET A 1 -17.46 23.82 -3.34
C MET A 1 -16.81 24.45 -2.12
N ASN A 2 -17.29 24.15 -0.93
CA ASN A 2 -16.69 24.68 0.29
C ASN A 2 -15.34 24.02 0.56
N ASP A 3 -14.44 24.73 1.24
CA ASP A 3 -13.26 24.12 1.83
C ASP A 3 -13.69 23.10 2.89
N VAL A 4 -12.86 22.08 3.09
CA VAL A 4 -13.10 21.01 4.05
C VAL A 4 -11.96 20.97 5.06
N TYR A 5 -12.31 20.89 6.33
CA TYR A 5 -11.36 20.91 7.43
C TYR A 5 -11.48 19.66 8.29
N ILE A 6 -10.39 19.30 8.95
CA ILE A 6 -10.32 18.14 9.83
C ILE A 6 -10.45 18.61 11.27
N ALA A 7 -11.61 18.33 11.89
CA ALA A 7 -11.84 18.71 13.29
C ALA A 7 -11.19 17.71 14.25
N GLY A 8 -11.48 16.43 14.12
CA GLY A 8 -10.97 15.40 15.00
C GLY A 8 -10.52 14.16 14.24
N VAL A 9 -9.50 13.48 14.75
CA VAL A 9 -8.99 12.21 14.21
C VAL A 9 -8.66 11.23 15.33
N SER A 10 -8.69 9.94 14.99
CA SER A 10 -8.32 8.90 15.94
C SER A 10 -7.82 7.64 15.23
N LEU A 11 -7.03 6.83 15.95
CA LEU A 11 -6.75 5.43 15.63
C LEU A 11 -7.05 4.56 16.87
N THR A 12 -7.36 3.30 16.63
CA THR A 12 -7.18 2.25 17.64
C THR A 12 -5.71 1.79 17.60
N PRO A 13 -5.13 1.24 18.67
CA PRO A 13 -3.87 0.52 18.57
C PRO A 13 -4.00 -0.59 17.53
N PHE A 14 -3.05 -0.65 16.59
CA PHE A 14 -3.04 -1.72 15.60
C PHE A 14 -2.49 -3.00 16.20
N GLY A 15 -3.04 -4.16 15.81
CA GLY A 15 -2.59 -5.43 16.38
C GLY A 15 -3.68 -6.49 16.51
N LYS A 16 -3.75 -7.13 17.67
CA LYS A 16 -4.68 -8.24 17.96
C LYS A 16 -5.89 -7.77 18.76
N ASP A 17 -6.76 -6.95 18.16
CA ASP A 17 -8.06 -6.61 18.75
C ASP A 17 -9.12 -7.60 18.22
N PHE A 18 -9.61 -8.47 19.09
CA PHE A 18 -10.58 -9.52 18.71
C PHE A 18 -12.05 -9.12 18.95
N ARG A 19 -12.33 -7.89 19.39
CA ARG A 19 -13.70 -7.40 19.53
C ARG A 19 -14.43 -7.41 18.16
N PRO A 20 -15.78 -7.36 18.13
CA PRO A 20 -16.53 -7.23 16.88
C PRO A 20 -16.06 -6.01 16.06
N ILE A 21 -16.01 -6.13 14.74
CA ILE A 21 -15.53 -5.04 13.87
C ILE A 21 -16.35 -3.76 14.03
N GLY A 22 -17.68 -3.85 14.19
CA GLY A 22 -18.55 -2.69 14.43
C GLY A 22 -18.17 -1.93 15.70
N VAL A 23 -17.78 -2.63 16.76
CA VAL A 23 -17.33 -2.02 18.04
C VAL A 23 -15.98 -1.32 17.85
N ILE A 24 -15.03 -1.95 17.12
CA ILE A 24 -13.72 -1.36 16.86
C ILE A 24 -13.85 -0.06 16.06
N LEU A 25 -14.69 -0.07 15.01
CA LEU A 25 -14.98 1.11 14.19
C LEU A 25 -15.68 2.21 15.01
N ALA A 26 -16.70 1.86 15.79
CA ALA A 26 -17.43 2.82 16.62
C ALA A 26 -16.54 3.46 17.70
N ASP A 27 -15.61 2.70 18.30
CA ASP A 27 -14.65 3.27 19.26
C ASP A 27 -13.75 4.31 18.61
N ALA A 28 -13.26 4.05 17.39
CA ALA A 28 -12.50 5.04 16.63
C ALA A 28 -13.36 6.29 16.37
N CYS A 29 -14.60 6.13 15.94
CA CYS A 29 -15.53 7.23 15.72
C CYS A 29 -15.74 8.09 16.98
N LYS A 30 -16.06 7.46 18.12
CA LYS A 30 -16.27 8.15 19.41
C LYS A 30 -15.05 8.99 19.80
N LYS A 31 -13.83 8.44 19.62
CA LYS A 31 -12.59 9.16 19.91
C LYS A 31 -12.33 10.32 18.94
N ALA A 32 -12.63 10.16 17.66
CA ALA A 32 -12.47 11.23 16.67
C ALA A 32 -13.42 12.40 17.00
N LEU A 33 -14.69 12.12 17.35
CA LEU A 33 -15.65 13.11 17.77
C LEU A 33 -15.21 13.81 19.08
N GLN A 34 -14.70 13.08 20.06
CA GLN A 34 -14.13 13.67 21.28
C GLN A 34 -12.95 14.60 20.97
N ASN A 35 -12.06 14.18 20.08
CA ASN A 35 -10.89 14.96 19.68
C ASN A 35 -11.24 16.19 18.83
N SER A 36 -12.48 16.32 18.36
CA SER A 36 -12.95 17.49 17.62
C SER A 36 -13.41 18.65 18.52
N ALA A 37 -13.56 18.42 19.82
CA ALA A 37 -14.06 19.41 20.79
C ALA A 37 -13.38 20.79 20.76
N PRO A 38 -12.06 20.93 20.47
CA PRO A 38 -11.40 22.23 20.33
C PRO A 38 -11.93 23.06 19.14
N TYR A 39 -12.53 22.41 18.13
CA TYR A 39 -12.93 23.05 16.87
C TYR A 39 -14.44 23.12 16.67
N THR A 40 -15.21 22.27 17.33
CA THR A 40 -16.67 22.27 17.22
C THR A 40 -17.32 21.67 18.46
N ILE A 41 -18.40 22.33 18.92
CA ILE A 41 -19.27 21.81 19.99
C ILE A 41 -20.34 20.85 19.42
N ASN A 42 -20.62 20.93 18.13
CA ASN A 42 -21.55 20.03 17.45
C ASN A 42 -20.83 18.80 16.91
N THR A 43 -20.93 17.72 17.64
CA THR A 43 -20.34 16.43 17.31
C THR A 43 -21.31 15.43 16.67
N ILE A 44 -22.52 15.89 16.28
CA ILE A 44 -23.51 15.06 15.57
C ILE A 44 -23.17 15.13 14.08
N PRO A 45 -22.78 14.02 13.44
CA PRO A 45 -22.54 14.00 12.01
C PRO A 45 -23.86 13.98 11.23
N ASP A 46 -23.89 14.68 10.10
CA ASP A 46 -24.99 14.61 9.13
C ASP A 46 -24.91 13.30 8.31
N CYS A 47 -23.69 12.78 8.15
CA CYS A 47 -23.41 11.59 7.35
C CYS A 47 -22.26 10.77 7.94
N LEU A 48 -22.32 9.45 7.80
CA LEU A 48 -21.27 8.50 8.14
C LEU A 48 -20.75 7.80 6.87
N VAL A 49 -19.44 7.81 6.67
CA VAL A 49 -18.77 7.03 5.62
C VAL A 49 -17.93 5.95 6.27
N ILE A 50 -18.12 4.70 5.87
CA ILE A 50 -17.41 3.54 6.41
C ILE A 50 -16.54 2.94 5.31
N GLY A 51 -15.25 2.78 5.58
CA GLY A 51 -14.29 2.07 4.73
C GLY A 51 -13.88 0.75 5.36
N SER A 52 -14.25 -0.37 4.75
CA SER A 52 -13.75 -1.71 5.10
C SER A 52 -13.67 -2.52 3.81
N MET A 53 -12.50 -3.10 3.53
CA MET A 53 -12.24 -3.78 2.26
C MET A 53 -13.08 -5.05 2.13
N ASP A 54 -12.97 -5.93 3.12
CA ASP A 54 -13.64 -7.22 3.03
C ASP A 54 -14.10 -7.74 4.41
N PRO A 55 -15.10 -7.08 4.99
CA PRO A 55 -15.62 -7.49 6.32
C PRO A 55 -16.28 -8.87 6.28
N ILE A 56 -16.75 -9.33 5.11
CA ILE A 56 -17.32 -10.68 4.96
C ILE A 56 -16.20 -11.71 4.99
N GLY A 57 -15.17 -11.54 4.19
CA GLY A 57 -14.04 -12.47 4.11
C GLY A 57 -13.27 -12.55 5.43
N PHE A 58 -12.84 -11.42 5.97
CA PHE A 58 -11.99 -11.40 7.17
C PHE A 58 -12.77 -11.54 8.49
N ALA A 59 -13.88 -10.82 8.66
CA ALA A 59 -14.59 -10.75 9.94
C ALA A 59 -15.89 -11.58 9.99
N ARG A 60 -16.31 -12.15 8.85
CA ARG A 60 -17.60 -12.86 8.68
C ARG A 60 -18.79 -11.97 9.08
N GLN A 61 -18.75 -10.67 8.70
CA GLN A 61 -19.74 -9.68 9.08
C GLN A 61 -20.12 -8.79 7.90
N THR A 62 -21.44 -8.61 7.71
CA THR A 62 -22.04 -7.58 6.83
C THR A 62 -22.76 -6.54 7.67
N GLY A 63 -23.43 -5.55 7.05
CA GLY A 63 -24.26 -4.58 7.73
C GLY A 63 -23.49 -3.67 8.69
N LEU A 64 -22.27 -3.27 8.31
CA LEU A 64 -21.45 -2.38 9.12
C LEU A 64 -22.10 -1.03 9.34
N ASP A 65 -22.92 -0.56 8.39
CA ASP A 65 -23.74 0.63 8.47
C ASP A 65 -24.63 0.62 9.72
N SER A 66 -25.46 -0.40 9.83
CA SER A 66 -26.36 -0.56 10.98
C SER A 66 -25.60 -0.80 12.29
N LEU A 67 -24.53 -1.62 12.26
CA LEU A 67 -23.75 -1.91 13.46
C LEU A 67 -23.06 -0.67 14.02
N VAL A 68 -22.37 0.09 13.19
CA VAL A 68 -21.65 1.29 13.64
C VAL A 68 -22.63 2.39 14.00
N GLY A 69 -23.70 2.58 13.19
CA GLY A 69 -24.75 3.56 13.47
C GLY A 69 -25.42 3.34 14.83
N MET A 70 -25.75 2.08 15.14
CA MET A 70 -26.31 1.71 16.45
C MET A 70 -25.31 1.91 17.60
N GLU A 71 -24.08 1.49 17.45
CA GLU A 71 -23.03 1.66 18.48
C GLU A 71 -22.72 3.15 18.78
N LEU A 72 -22.92 4.01 17.80
CA LEU A 72 -22.76 5.46 17.95
C LEU A 72 -24.03 6.14 18.44
N GLY A 73 -25.17 5.47 18.41
CA GLY A 73 -26.47 6.07 18.74
C GLY A 73 -26.91 7.15 17.73
N LEU A 74 -26.54 6.98 16.44
CA LEU A 74 -26.92 7.91 15.40
C LEU A 74 -28.44 7.93 15.17
N SER A 75 -28.95 9.06 14.68
CA SER A 75 -30.35 9.13 14.20
C SER A 75 -30.57 8.13 13.07
N ARG A 76 -31.77 7.57 12.98
CA ARG A 76 -32.12 6.66 11.87
C ARG A 76 -32.21 7.37 10.52
N ASP A 77 -32.24 8.69 10.52
CA ASP A 77 -32.23 9.55 9.33
C ASP A 77 -30.79 9.88 8.88
N THR A 78 -29.74 9.47 9.63
CA THR A 78 -28.36 9.69 9.24
C THR A 78 -28.02 8.86 8.00
N GLU A 79 -27.56 9.52 6.95
CA GLU A 79 -27.08 8.83 5.74
C GLU A 79 -25.77 8.08 6.03
N ILE A 80 -25.71 6.79 5.62
CA ILE A 80 -24.54 5.98 5.84
C ILE A 80 -24.10 5.34 4.52
N TYR A 81 -22.82 5.49 4.19
CA TYR A 81 -22.19 4.91 3.00
C TYR A 81 -21.12 3.92 3.40
N HIS A 82 -21.05 2.78 2.70
CA HIS A 82 -19.95 1.82 2.79
C HIS A 82 -19.15 1.85 1.48
N VAL A 83 -17.83 2.01 1.60
CA VAL A 83 -16.89 2.13 0.49
C VAL A 83 -15.94 0.94 0.52
N GLU A 84 -15.66 0.40 -0.67
CA GLU A 84 -14.65 -0.62 -0.92
C GLU A 84 -13.75 -0.16 -2.08
N LEU A 85 -12.44 -0.27 -1.93
CA LEU A 85 -11.42 -0.03 -2.97
C LEU A 85 -10.14 -0.82 -2.65
N GLY A 86 -10.29 -2.12 -2.38
CA GLY A 86 -9.18 -2.97 -1.93
C GLY A 86 -8.44 -2.38 -0.73
N SER A 87 -7.12 -2.47 -0.69
CA SER A 87 -6.32 -1.90 0.40
C SER A 87 -6.29 -0.36 0.41
N ALA A 88 -6.79 0.32 -0.63
CA ALA A 88 -6.95 1.77 -0.66
C ALA A 88 -8.28 2.27 -0.06
N THR A 89 -9.12 1.37 0.42
CA THR A 89 -10.48 1.64 0.92
C THR A 89 -10.55 2.79 1.92
N GLY A 90 -9.65 2.84 2.92
CA GLY A 90 -9.67 3.91 3.92
C GLY A 90 -9.40 5.29 3.34
N ALA A 91 -8.51 5.39 2.35
CA ALA A 91 -8.25 6.64 1.63
C ALA A 91 -9.43 7.02 0.73
N ALA A 92 -10.08 6.05 0.07
CA ALA A 92 -11.29 6.27 -0.73
C ALA A 92 -12.48 6.73 0.12
N ALA A 93 -12.62 6.20 1.34
CA ALA A 93 -13.62 6.67 2.29
C ALA A 93 -13.39 8.14 2.66
N VAL A 94 -12.14 8.56 2.85
CA VAL A 94 -11.78 9.97 3.06
C VAL A 94 -12.08 10.82 1.81
N GLU A 95 -11.83 10.31 0.60
CA GLU A 95 -12.18 10.99 -0.66
C GLU A 95 -13.70 11.25 -0.76
N LEU A 96 -14.51 10.22 -0.51
CA LEU A 96 -15.98 10.40 -0.48
C LEU A 96 -16.39 11.35 0.63
N GLY A 97 -15.85 11.22 1.84
CA GLY A 97 -16.11 12.12 2.96
C GLY A 97 -15.80 13.59 2.64
N LYS A 98 -14.67 13.85 1.96
CA LYS A 98 -14.32 15.19 1.48
C LYS A 98 -15.35 15.74 0.50
N ARG A 99 -15.80 14.92 -0.45
CA ARG A 99 -16.82 15.34 -1.45
C ARG A 99 -18.13 15.71 -0.77
N LEU A 100 -18.58 14.89 0.19
CA LEU A 100 -19.80 15.17 0.95
C LEU A 100 -19.64 16.42 1.84
N ALA A 101 -18.52 16.55 2.55
CA ALA A 101 -18.26 17.72 3.40
C ALA A 101 -18.14 19.02 2.58
N SER A 102 -17.67 18.96 1.33
CA SER A 102 -17.60 20.13 0.44
C SER A 102 -18.98 20.66 0.01
N SER A 103 -20.05 19.89 0.19
CA SER A 103 -21.43 20.36 0.04
C SER A 103 -22.00 21.02 1.30
N GLY A 104 -21.25 21.10 2.37
CA GLY A 104 -21.64 21.74 3.64
C GLY A 104 -22.05 20.76 4.75
N LEU A 105 -21.94 19.44 4.50
CA LEU A 105 -22.26 18.41 5.52
C LEU A 105 -21.10 18.25 6.52
N LYS A 106 -21.45 17.86 7.73
CA LYS A 106 -20.49 17.36 8.74
C LYS A 106 -20.41 15.86 8.61
N VAL A 107 -19.25 15.35 8.17
CA VAL A 107 -19.09 13.96 7.78
C VAL A 107 -18.14 13.24 8.72
N LEU A 108 -18.64 12.20 9.37
CA LEU A 108 -17.79 11.27 10.09
C LEU A 108 -17.32 10.17 9.14
N VAL A 109 -16.02 10.05 8.97
CA VAL A 109 -15.41 8.98 8.17
C VAL A 109 -14.75 8.00 9.12
N CYS A 110 -15.09 6.72 9.05
CA CYS A 110 -14.34 5.69 9.74
C CYS A 110 -13.82 4.66 8.74
N PHE A 111 -12.71 4.02 9.09
CA PHE A 111 -12.04 3.03 8.27
C PHE A 111 -11.42 1.97 9.17
N GLY A 112 -11.52 0.71 8.76
CA GLY A 112 -11.02 -0.39 9.58
C GLY A 112 -11.08 -1.74 8.89
N GLU A 113 -10.23 -2.66 9.39
CA GLU A 113 -10.25 -4.04 8.97
C GLU A 113 -9.95 -4.97 10.14
N LYS A 114 -10.64 -6.10 10.20
CA LYS A 114 -10.42 -7.14 11.19
C LYS A 114 -9.96 -8.42 10.51
N MET A 115 -8.67 -8.51 10.18
CA MET A 115 -8.08 -9.62 9.45
C MET A 115 -7.80 -10.85 10.32
N LYS A 116 -7.63 -10.66 11.63
CA LYS A 116 -7.31 -11.73 12.60
C LYS A 116 -8.52 -12.09 13.45
N GLY A 117 -8.65 -13.38 13.77
CA GLY A 117 -9.62 -13.88 14.76
C GLY A 117 -10.76 -14.70 14.17
N LYS A 118 -10.97 -14.73 12.86
CA LYS A 118 -11.94 -15.61 12.18
C LYS A 118 -11.29 -16.54 11.18
N LEU A 119 -10.32 -16.02 10.42
CA LEU A 119 -9.51 -16.82 9.52
C LEU A 119 -8.31 -17.42 10.25
N LYS A 120 -7.85 -18.57 9.80
CA LYS A 120 -6.52 -19.08 10.14
C LYS A 120 -5.45 -18.22 9.45
N ASN A 121 -4.22 -18.24 9.97
CA ASN A 121 -3.16 -17.40 9.44
C ASN A 121 -2.82 -17.71 7.97
N GLU A 122 -2.90 -18.97 7.58
CA GLU A 122 -2.68 -19.46 6.22
C GLU A 122 -3.78 -19.06 5.23
N GLU A 123 -4.99 -18.74 5.70
CA GLU A 123 -6.10 -18.31 4.84
C GLU A 123 -6.05 -16.80 4.51
N ILE A 124 -5.37 -16.01 5.36
CA ILE A 124 -5.33 -14.55 5.21
C ILE A 124 -4.66 -14.11 3.91
N PRO A 125 -3.49 -14.66 3.49
CA PRO A 125 -2.87 -14.30 2.22
C PRO A 125 -3.76 -14.57 1.01
N SER A 126 -4.47 -15.71 0.99
CA SER A 126 -5.43 -16.03 -0.07
C SER A 126 -6.57 -15.02 -0.14
N GLN A 127 -7.10 -14.58 1.01
CA GLN A 127 -8.13 -13.55 1.06
C GLN A 127 -7.60 -12.19 0.56
N ILE A 128 -6.38 -11.82 0.91
CA ILE A 128 -5.72 -10.60 0.42
C ILE A 128 -5.53 -10.68 -1.10
N SER A 129 -5.21 -11.84 -1.65
CA SER A 129 -4.91 -12.02 -3.07
C SER A 129 -6.09 -11.74 -4.01
N THR A 130 -7.31 -11.58 -3.47
CA THR A 130 -8.50 -11.19 -4.25
C THR A 130 -8.35 -9.84 -4.97
N VAL A 131 -7.35 -9.02 -4.61
CA VAL A 131 -6.98 -7.80 -5.34
C VAL A 131 -6.15 -8.07 -6.61
N ILE A 132 -5.74 -9.31 -6.87
CA ILE A 132 -5.09 -9.76 -8.10
C ILE A 132 -6.17 -10.30 -9.04
N ALA A 133 -6.05 -10.08 -10.34
CA ALA A 133 -6.99 -10.61 -11.33
C ALA A 133 -7.13 -12.14 -11.19
N GLU A 134 -8.36 -12.64 -11.20
CA GLU A 134 -8.68 -14.05 -10.97
C GLU A 134 -7.88 -14.97 -11.90
N GLU A 135 -7.88 -14.66 -13.18
CA GLU A 135 -7.15 -15.43 -14.20
C GLU A 135 -5.62 -15.46 -13.99
N GLU A 136 -5.03 -14.45 -13.37
CA GLU A 136 -3.60 -14.43 -13.00
C GLU A 136 -3.34 -15.26 -11.75
N ARG A 137 -4.27 -15.24 -10.78
CA ARG A 137 -4.21 -16.11 -9.59
C ARG A 137 -4.29 -17.59 -9.98
N GLU A 138 -5.20 -17.94 -10.89
CA GLU A 138 -5.34 -19.29 -11.41
C GLU A 138 -4.10 -19.78 -12.18
N ARG A 139 -3.33 -18.84 -12.76
CA ARG A 139 -2.05 -19.11 -13.42
C ARG A 139 -0.84 -19.13 -12.47
N GLY A 140 -1.07 -19.00 -11.16
CA GLY A 140 -0.05 -19.15 -10.14
C GLY A 140 0.50 -17.84 -9.54
N LEU A 141 0.01 -16.65 -9.96
CA LEU A 141 0.33 -15.40 -9.27
C LEU A 141 -0.57 -15.28 -8.03
N GLY A 142 -0.33 -16.14 -7.06
CA GLY A 142 -1.24 -16.34 -5.94
C GLY A 142 -1.16 -15.31 -4.82
N GLU A 143 -0.10 -14.48 -4.75
CA GLU A 143 0.11 -13.60 -3.60
C GLU A 143 0.78 -12.27 -3.93
N MET A 144 0.43 -11.25 -3.15
CA MET A 144 1.00 -9.90 -3.29
C MET A 144 2.52 -9.81 -3.09
N PRO A 145 3.16 -10.55 -2.16
CA PRO A 145 4.61 -10.58 -2.07
C PRO A 145 5.31 -11.02 -3.35
N ALA A 146 4.72 -11.95 -4.12
CA ALA A 146 5.28 -12.38 -5.41
C ALA A 146 5.29 -11.24 -6.43
N VAL A 147 4.23 -10.44 -6.51
CA VAL A 147 4.17 -9.26 -7.39
C VAL A 147 5.22 -8.22 -6.98
N ALA A 148 5.35 -7.95 -5.68
CA ALA A 148 6.35 -7.01 -5.17
C ALA A 148 7.79 -7.50 -5.42
N ALA A 149 8.02 -8.81 -5.35
CA ALA A 149 9.32 -9.42 -5.68
C ALA A 149 9.65 -9.28 -7.17
N LEU A 150 8.68 -9.47 -8.06
CA LEU A 150 8.83 -9.22 -9.49
C LEU A 150 9.21 -7.75 -9.76
N ALA A 151 8.50 -6.81 -9.13
CA ALA A 151 8.84 -5.40 -9.21
C ALA A 151 10.24 -5.07 -8.67
N SER A 152 10.66 -5.75 -7.58
CA SER A 152 12.01 -5.60 -7.02
C SER A 152 13.10 -5.97 -8.03
N TYR A 153 12.94 -7.09 -8.71
CA TYR A 153 13.89 -7.51 -9.75
C TYR A 153 13.87 -6.57 -10.95
N GLU A 154 12.69 -6.12 -11.37
CA GLU A 154 12.59 -5.16 -12.46
C GLU A 154 13.26 -3.84 -12.09
N TYR A 155 13.07 -3.34 -10.86
CA TYR A 155 13.73 -2.12 -10.35
C TYR A 155 15.26 -2.26 -10.35
N MET A 156 15.77 -3.36 -9.81
CA MET A 156 17.21 -3.63 -9.80
C MET A 156 17.82 -3.65 -11.19
N ASP A 157 17.12 -4.25 -12.16
CA ASP A 157 17.66 -4.33 -13.52
C ASP A 157 17.55 -3.01 -14.29
N ALA A 158 16.42 -2.36 -14.23
CA ALA A 158 16.18 -1.12 -14.94
C ALA A 158 17.20 -0.05 -14.53
N TYR A 159 17.47 0.05 -13.22
CA TYR A 159 18.30 1.08 -12.63
C TYR A 159 19.72 0.58 -12.24
N LYS A 160 20.07 -0.67 -12.58
CA LYS A 160 21.38 -1.26 -12.29
C LYS A 160 21.74 -1.27 -10.82
N VAL A 161 20.74 -1.41 -9.95
CA VAL A 161 20.92 -1.59 -8.50
C VAL A 161 21.35 -3.03 -8.27
N SER A 162 22.48 -3.26 -7.64
CA SER A 162 22.93 -4.61 -7.30
C SER A 162 22.08 -5.22 -6.17
N GLU A 163 21.97 -6.55 -6.12
CA GLU A 163 21.25 -7.24 -5.03
C GLU A 163 21.78 -6.84 -3.64
N LYS A 164 23.08 -6.60 -3.53
CA LYS A 164 23.72 -6.16 -2.28
C LYS A 164 23.24 -4.76 -1.88
N GLU A 165 23.14 -3.83 -2.81
CA GLU A 165 22.63 -2.47 -2.57
C GLU A 165 21.14 -2.49 -2.24
N PHE A 166 20.35 -3.26 -3.00
CA PHE A 166 18.94 -3.47 -2.72
C PHE A 166 18.70 -3.98 -1.30
N ARG A 167 19.41 -5.07 -0.92
CA ARG A 167 19.27 -5.66 0.42
C ARG A 167 19.69 -4.69 1.53
N LYS A 168 20.78 -3.92 1.31
CA LYS A 168 21.21 -2.89 2.26
C LYS A 168 20.15 -1.79 2.43
N ALA A 169 19.56 -1.32 1.34
CA ALA A 169 18.50 -0.31 1.38
C ALA A 169 17.25 -0.85 2.11
N CYS A 170 16.85 -2.09 1.84
CA CYS A 170 15.76 -2.76 2.55
C CYS A 170 16.00 -2.83 4.07
N TYR A 171 17.21 -3.23 4.47
CA TYR A 171 17.59 -3.25 5.88
C TYR A 171 17.50 -1.86 6.52
N GLN A 172 18.08 -0.85 5.88
CA GLN A 172 18.06 0.53 6.40
C GLN A 172 16.64 1.05 6.59
N MET A 173 15.75 0.78 5.62
CA MET A 173 14.34 1.10 5.77
C MET A 173 13.66 0.34 6.93
N SER A 174 14.03 -0.91 7.15
CA SER A 174 13.48 -1.69 8.28
C SER A 174 13.89 -1.08 9.61
N VAL A 175 15.15 -0.69 9.75
CA VAL A 175 15.66 0.01 10.94
C VAL A 175 14.94 1.35 11.15
N GLN A 176 14.77 2.13 10.09
CA GLN A 176 14.09 3.42 10.14
C GLN A 176 12.62 3.25 10.55
N SER A 177 11.89 2.36 9.87
CA SER A 177 10.47 2.11 10.16
C SER A 177 10.25 1.62 11.59
N LEU A 178 11.03 0.63 12.05
CA LEU A 178 10.91 0.10 13.41
C LEU A 178 11.37 1.09 14.46
N GLY A 179 12.39 1.91 14.17
CA GLY A 179 12.83 3.00 15.04
C GLY A 179 11.73 4.06 15.24
N HIS A 180 11.06 4.49 14.17
CA HIS A 180 9.90 5.37 14.26
C HIS A 180 8.73 4.70 15.00
N GLY A 181 8.45 3.43 14.69
CA GLY A 181 7.42 2.64 15.36
C GLY A 181 7.63 2.50 16.85
N ALA A 182 8.88 2.45 17.33
CA ALA A 182 9.21 2.38 18.75
C ALA A 182 8.66 3.58 19.54
N LEU A 183 8.57 4.74 18.89
CA LEU A 183 8.02 5.97 19.46
C LEU A 183 6.51 6.11 19.25
N ASN A 184 5.90 5.34 18.35
CA ASN A 184 4.48 5.41 18.04
C ASN A 184 3.67 4.42 18.89
N GLU A 185 2.84 4.92 19.79
CA GLU A 185 1.97 4.10 20.67
C GLU A 185 0.92 3.26 19.91
N PHE A 186 0.61 3.60 18.63
CA PHE A 186 -0.32 2.88 17.77
C PHE A 186 0.36 1.80 16.93
N ALA A 187 1.70 1.78 16.90
CA ALA A 187 2.45 0.74 16.20
C ALA A 187 2.46 -0.57 17.00
N TYR A 188 2.36 -1.70 16.27
CA TYR A 188 2.39 -3.03 16.84
C TYR A 188 3.81 -3.54 17.05
N PHE A 189 4.70 -3.34 16.07
CA PHE A 189 6.12 -3.69 16.16
C PHE A 189 6.92 -2.46 16.58
N ARG A 190 7.56 -2.56 17.74
CA ARG A 190 8.23 -1.45 18.40
C ARG A 190 9.67 -1.75 18.80
N GLU A 191 10.21 -2.83 18.26
CA GLU A 191 11.59 -3.26 18.51
C GLU A 191 12.42 -3.06 17.24
N SER A 192 13.63 -2.56 17.39
CA SER A 192 14.56 -2.41 16.28
C SER A 192 15.06 -3.78 15.80
N VAL A 193 15.69 -3.82 14.65
CA VAL A 193 16.30 -5.00 14.05
C VAL A 193 17.78 -4.74 13.77
N SER A 194 18.65 -5.63 14.20
CA SER A 194 20.08 -5.59 13.89
C SER A 194 20.37 -6.14 12.49
N TRP A 195 21.58 -5.86 11.98
CA TRP A 195 22.01 -6.43 10.69
C TRP A 195 22.12 -7.96 10.75
N GLU A 196 22.55 -8.50 11.87
CA GLU A 196 22.67 -9.92 12.14
C GLU A 196 21.29 -10.59 12.09
N GLU A 197 20.31 -10.06 12.81
CA GLU A 197 18.92 -10.55 12.80
C GLU A 197 18.27 -10.43 11.43
N TYR A 198 18.54 -9.32 10.70
CA TYR A 198 18.02 -9.13 9.35
C TYR A 198 18.57 -10.16 8.36
N ASN A 199 19.78 -10.66 8.56
CA ASN A 199 20.39 -11.68 7.71
C ASN A 199 20.25 -13.11 8.24
N ASP A 200 19.68 -13.31 9.42
CA ASP A 200 19.42 -14.65 9.95
C ASP A 200 18.11 -15.22 9.36
N PRO A 201 18.18 -16.26 8.53
CA PRO A 201 16.99 -16.86 7.91
C PRO A 201 16.03 -17.49 8.94
N ALA A 202 16.48 -17.81 10.14
CA ALA A 202 15.61 -18.32 11.22
C ALA A 202 14.71 -17.21 11.78
N ILE A 203 15.16 -15.96 11.77
CA ILE A 203 14.43 -14.77 12.24
C ILE A 203 13.70 -14.12 11.08
N ASN A 204 14.41 -13.88 9.98
CA ASN A 204 13.99 -13.16 8.79
C ASN A 204 13.90 -14.08 7.57
N ARG A 205 12.93 -15.02 7.63
CA ARG A 205 12.71 -15.97 6.54
C ARG A 205 12.35 -15.28 5.22
N ILE A 206 12.70 -15.90 4.11
CA ILE A 206 12.26 -15.48 2.78
C ILE A 206 10.74 -15.59 2.70
N ILE A 207 10.10 -14.58 2.11
CA ILE A 207 8.67 -14.57 1.80
C ILE A 207 8.47 -14.78 0.29
N ALA A 208 9.13 -13.96 -0.53
CA ALA A 208 9.20 -14.11 -1.99
C ALA A 208 10.52 -13.47 -2.45
N THR A 209 11.47 -14.26 -2.95
CA THR A 209 12.80 -13.77 -3.31
C THR A 209 12.73 -12.54 -4.23
N PRO A 210 13.39 -11.39 -3.93
CA PRO A 210 14.42 -11.21 -2.91
C PRO A 210 13.88 -10.74 -1.54
N LEU A 211 12.56 -10.67 -1.34
CA LEU A 211 11.93 -10.10 -0.16
C LEU A 211 11.87 -11.10 1.00
N THR A 212 12.16 -10.60 2.18
CA THR A 212 12.12 -11.34 3.44
C THR A 212 11.01 -10.82 4.34
N LYS A 213 10.80 -11.44 5.48
CA LYS A 213 9.76 -11.07 6.46
C LYS A 213 9.83 -9.58 6.87
N PHE A 214 11.04 -9.03 7.07
CA PHE A 214 11.21 -7.62 7.40
C PHE A 214 11.06 -6.66 6.22
N ASP A 215 10.86 -7.19 5.01
CA ASP A 215 10.58 -6.40 3.82
C ASP A 215 9.08 -6.32 3.49
N CYS A 216 8.26 -7.03 4.27
CA CYS A 216 6.82 -7.16 4.10
C CYS A 216 6.07 -6.76 5.38
N SER A 217 4.98 -6.02 5.23
CA SER A 217 4.13 -5.65 6.36
C SER A 217 3.32 -6.83 6.90
N GLY A 218 2.99 -6.80 8.18
CA GLY A 218 2.15 -7.80 8.83
C GLY A 218 0.65 -7.50 8.67
N SER A 219 -0.17 -8.57 8.57
CA SER A 219 -1.63 -8.50 8.51
C SER A 219 -2.22 -8.59 9.92
N TYR A 220 -2.88 -7.53 10.39
CA TYR A 220 -3.44 -7.42 11.73
C TYR A 220 -4.79 -6.68 11.70
N ASN A 221 -5.32 -6.32 12.86
CA ASN A 221 -6.57 -5.59 13.03
C ASN A 221 -6.27 -4.11 13.33
N GLY A 222 -7.13 -3.22 12.89
CA GLY A 222 -7.03 -1.81 13.23
C GLY A 222 -8.16 -0.99 12.64
N ALA A 223 -8.44 0.15 13.25
CA ALA A 223 -9.40 1.11 12.76
C ALA A 223 -8.96 2.55 13.09
N GLY A 224 -9.57 3.48 12.40
CA GLY A 224 -9.45 4.90 12.68
C GLY A 224 -10.66 5.66 12.18
N ALA A 225 -10.71 6.94 12.52
CA ALA A 225 -11.77 7.83 12.08
C ALA A 225 -11.29 9.27 11.96
N ALA A 226 -12.01 10.05 11.14
CA ALA A 226 -11.85 11.48 10.99
C ALA A 226 -13.21 12.17 10.96
N TYR A 227 -13.34 13.32 11.62
CA TYR A 227 -14.51 14.17 11.53
C TYR A 227 -14.19 15.37 10.64
N LEU A 228 -14.85 15.41 9.49
CA LEU A 228 -14.66 16.41 8.44
C LEU A 228 -15.81 17.43 8.50
N ILE A 229 -15.47 18.71 8.52
CA ILE A 229 -16.44 19.79 8.65
C ILE A 229 -16.13 20.93 7.67
N PRO A 230 -17.13 21.73 7.28
CA PRO A 230 -16.92 22.93 6.47
C PRO A 230 -16.35 24.11 7.28
N ASP A 231 -16.50 24.09 8.61
CA ASP A 231 -16.01 25.15 9.48
C ASP A 231 -14.48 25.07 9.62
N GLN A 232 -13.81 26.22 9.60
CA GLN A 232 -12.35 26.29 9.61
C GLN A 232 -11.76 25.75 10.91
N THR A 233 -10.75 24.86 10.74
CA THR A 233 -9.89 24.37 11.82
C THR A 233 -8.42 24.69 11.50
N ASP A 234 -7.50 24.11 12.25
CA ASP A 234 -6.04 24.26 12.04
C ASP A 234 -5.51 23.48 10.83
N ILE A 235 -6.23 22.45 10.37
CA ILE A 235 -5.84 21.58 9.25
C ILE A 235 -6.94 21.54 8.20
N LYS A 236 -6.60 21.92 6.98
CA LYS A 236 -7.43 21.80 5.79
C LYS A 236 -7.14 20.50 5.06
N LEU A 237 -8.18 19.82 4.62
CA LEU A 237 -8.10 18.67 3.71
C LEU A 237 -8.13 19.19 2.27
N SER A 238 -6.97 19.54 1.73
CA SER A 238 -6.85 20.29 0.48
C SER A 238 -7.22 19.45 -0.72
N SER A 239 -6.75 18.19 -0.77
CA SER A 239 -7.07 17.31 -1.88
C SER A 239 -7.14 15.85 -1.44
N VAL A 240 -8.00 15.07 -2.09
CA VAL A 240 -7.95 13.60 -2.12
C VAL A 240 -8.41 13.16 -3.49
N LYS A 241 -7.56 12.45 -4.22
CA LYS A 241 -7.80 12.00 -5.60
C LYS A 241 -7.41 10.56 -5.79
N SER A 242 -8.26 9.85 -6.51
CA SER A 242 -8.00 8.48 -6.95
C SER A 242 -7.81 8.40 -8.45
N ALA A 243 -7.07 7.37 -8.87
CA ALA A 243 -6.96 6.93 -10.25
C ALA A 243 -6.77 5.41 -10.28
N PHE A 244 -7.14 4.78 -11.38
CA PHE A 244 -6.98 3.34 -11.56
C PHE A 244 -6.03 3.03 -12.72
N ASP A 245 -5.48 1.82 -12.71
CA ASP A 245 -4.66 1.22 -13.74
C ASP A 245 -5.14 -0.21 -14.03
N ASN A 246 -4.56 -0.88 -15.02
CA ASN A 246 -4.90 -2.24 -15.36
C ASN A 246 -4.64 -3.18 -14.16
N ILE A 247 -5.67 -3.93 -13.77
CA ILE A 247 -5.55 -4.91 -12.68
C ILE A 247 -4.65 -6.09 -13.08
N LYS A 248 -4.59 -6.43 -14.37
CA LYS A 248 -3.76 -7.51 -14.89
C LYS A 248 -2.30 -7.10 -14.94
N ILE A 249 -1.51 -7.68 -14.08
CA ILE A 249 -0.07 -7.40 -13.96
C ILE A 249 0.68 -7.71 -15.26
N ALA A 250 0.30 -8.81 -15.93
CA ALA A 250 0.93 -9.21 -17.19
C ALA A 250 0.64 -8.28 -18.37
N GLU A 251 -0.43 -7.49 -18.31
CA GLU A 251 -0.77 -6.52 -19.36
C GLU A 251 -0.13 -5.13 -19.14
N ARG A 252 0.53 -4.92 -18.00
CA ARG A 252 1.25 -3.68 -17.72
C ARG A 252 2.60 -3.65 -18.43
N LYS A 253 3.00 -2.49 -18.88
CA LYS A 253 4.30 -2.28 -19.53
C LYS A 253 5.48 -2.51 -18.57
N THR A 254 5.26 -2.28 -17.27
CA THR A 254 6.28 -2.33 -16.22
C THR A 254 5.61 -2.34 -14.84
N LEU A 255 6.34 -2.83 -13.83
CA LEU A 255 5.92 -2.78 -12.43
C LEU A 255 6.64 -1.67 -11.63
N ILE A 256 7.62 -1.00 -12.22
CA ILE A 256 8.37 0.08 -11.56
C ILE A 256 7.85 1.48 -11.90
N TYR A 257 6.61 1.52 -12.37
CA TYR A 257 5.86 2.72 -12.67
C TYR A 257 4.38 2.44 -12.43
N LEU A 258 3.79 3.19 -11.54
CA LEU A 258 2.38 3.07 -11.18
C LEU A 258 1.61 4.23 -11.83
N GLU A 259 1.02 3.99 -12.99
CA GLU A 259 0.29 5.02 -13.73
C GLU A 259 -0.85 5.62 -12.89
N SER A 260 -1.51 4.80 -12.10
CA SER A 260 -2.54 5.26 -11.15
C SER A 260 -1.98 6.23 -10.09
N ALA A 261 -0.75 5.99 -9.58
CA ALA A 261 -0.12 6.87 -8.60
C ALA A 261 0.23 8.24 -9.22
N LEU A 262 0.82 8.22 -10.42
CA LEU A 262 1.14 9.43 -11.15
C LEU A 262 -0.12 10.26 -11.44
N LEU A 263 -1.18 9.65 -11.97
CA LEU A 263 -2.42 10.35 -12.30
C LEU A 263 -3.15 10.87 -11.07
N ALA A 264 -3.21 10.09 -9.99
CA ALA A 264 -3.79 10.54 -8.73
C ALA A 264 -2.98 11.69 -8.12
N GLY A 265 -1.64 11.59 -8.14
CA GLY A 265 -0.72 12.62 -7.68
C GLY A 265 -0.90 13.93 -8.44
N HIS A 266 -0.90 13.90 -9.79
CA HIS A 266 -1.14 15.08 -10.62
C HIS A 266 -2.43 15.81 -10.25
N ARG A 267 -3.54 15.06 -10.14
CA ARG A 267 -4.84 15.62 -9.78
C ARG A 267 -4.84 16.19 -8.36
N ALA A 268 -4.11 15.53 -7.43
CA ALA A 268 -4.04 15.97 -6.05
C ALA A 268 -3.25 17.29 -5.92
N TYR A 269 -2.08 17.36 -6.54
CA TYR A 269 -1.27 18.58 -6.59
C TYR A 269 -2.01 19.74 -7.26
N GLN A 270 -2.65 19.50 -8.40
CA GLN A 270 -3.44 20.49 -9.11
C GLN A 270 -4.57 21.07 -8.25
N GLU A 271 -5.37 20.21 -7.57
CA GLU A 271 -6.46 20.67 -6.69
C GLU A 271 -5.92 21.43 -5.48
N ALA A 272 -4.81 20.97 -4.89
CA ALA A 272 -4.18 21.63 -3.75
C ALA A 272 -3.45 22.93 -4.11
N GLY A 273 -3.10 23.13 -5.38
CA GLY A 273 -2.29 24.26 -5.86
C GLY A 273 -0.84 24.19 -5.36
N LEU A 274 -0.27 22.98 -5.29
CA LEU A 274 1.06 22.70 -4.76
C LEU A 274 1.90 21.93 -5.78
N ASN A 275 3.23 21.94 -5.58
CA ASN A 275 4.19 21.11 -6.30
C ASN A 275 4.82 20.08 -5.35
N PRO A 276 5.41 18.98 -5.85
CA PRO A 276 6.10 17.99 -5.02
C PRO A 276 7.19 18.58 -4.11
N SER A 277 7.90 19.61 -4.57
CA SER A 277 8.94 20.30 -3.80
C SER A 277 8.43 21.07 -2.57
N GLU A 278 7.13 21.33 -2.49
CA GLU A 278 6.54 22.07 -1.37
C GLU A 278 6.15 21.15 -0.20
N ILE A 279 6.03 19.84 -0.43
CA ILE A 279 5.65 18.87 0.62
C ILE A 279 6.73 18.77 1.69
N ASP A 280 6.34 18.77 2.95
CA ASP A 280 7.24 18.71 4.11
C ASP A 280 7.28 17.30 4.72
N LEU A 281 6.17 16.58 4.66
CA LEU A 281 6.06 15.23 5.22
C LEU A 281 5.16 14.36 4.35
N CYS A 282 5.50 13.08 4.29
CA CYS A 282 4.70 12.13 3.54
C CYS A 282 4.59 10.77 4.25
N GLU A 283 3.42 10.17 4.12
CA GLU A 283 3.14 8.78 4.50
C GLU A 283 2.91 7.97 3.22
N LEU A 284 3.93 7.25 2.77
CA LEU A 284 3.89 6.44 1.57
C LEU A 284 3.47 5.00 1.90
N HIS A 285 2.74 4.37 0.99
CA HIS A 285 2.36 2.96 1.09
C HIS A 285 3.61 2.08 1.03
N ASP A 286 3.95 1.44 2.13
CA ASP A 286 5.18 0.63 2.30
C ASP A 286 4.89 -0.82 2.73
N ALA A 287 3.79 -1.38 2.21
CA ALA A 287 3.47 -2.79 2.47
C ALA A 287 4.60 -3.73 2.05
N PHE A 288 5.36 -3.35 1.02
CA PHE A 288 6.56 -4.03 0.52
C PHE A 288 7.64 -3.00 0.20
N LYS A 289 8.91 -3.31 0.44
CA LYS A 289 10.02 -2.35 0.34
C LYS A 289 10.17 -1.59 -0.99
N PRO A 290 10.00 -2.18 -2.19
CA PRO A 290 10.17 -1.40 -3.41
C PRO A 290 9.03 -0.39 -3.64
N VAL A 291 7.87 -0.57 -3.04
CA VAL A 291 6.68 0.26 -3.30
C VAL A 291 6.89 1.74 -2.95
N PRO A 292 7.38 2.13 -1.76
CA PRO A 292 7.58 3.54 -1.44
C PRO A 292 8.67 4.20 -2.30
N TRP A 293 9.63 3.43 -2.85
CA TRP A 293 10.63 3.94 -3.78
C TRP A 293 10.00 4.32 -5.11
N ILE A 294 9.22 3.39 -5.68
CA ILE A 294 8.48 3.60 -6.92
C ILE A 294 7.49 4.77 -6.76
N ALA A 295 6.75 4.79 -5.65
CA ALA A 295 5.81 5.86 -5.36
C ALA A 295 6.49 7.23 -5.21
N ALA A 296 7.65 7.31 -4.57
CA ALA A 296 8.42 8.55 -4.44
C ALA A 296 8.82 9.12 -5.82
N GLU A 297 9.15 8.23 -6.76
CA GLU A 297 9.46 8.59 -8.14
C GLU A 297 8.22 9.03 -8.92
N ASP A 298 7.11 8.32 -8.75
CA ASP A 298 5.84 8.62 -9.42
C ASP A 298 5.15 9.88 -8.89
N LEU A 299 5.42 10.25 -7.63
CA LEU A 299 4.90 11.45 -6.99
C LEU A 299 5.84 12.65 -7.06
N GLY A 300 7.00 12.51 -7.72
CA GLY A 300 7.91 13.61 -8.01
C GLY A 300 8.89 13.99 -6.92
N PHE A 301 9.01 13.19 -5.85
CA PHE A 301 9.99 13.43 -4.78
C PHE A 301 11.41 13.07 -5.20
N ALA A 302 11.56 12.04 -6.02
CA ALA A 302 12.84 11.53 -6.48
C ALA A 302 12.90 11.40 -8.01
N ASN A 303 14.13 11.44 -8.55
CA ASN A 303 14.35 11.03 -9.92
C ASN A 303 14.16 9.53 -10.08
N ARG A 304 13.89 9.06 -11.30
CA ARG A 304 13.77 7.63 -11.60
C ARG A 304 15.03 6.85 -11.22
N GLY A 305 14.87 5.78 -10.46
CA GLY A 305 15.96 4.96 -9.91
C GLY A 305 16.57 5.49 -8.61
N GLU A 306 16.08 6.60 -8.07
CA GLU A 306 16.60 7.22 -6.84
C GLU A 306 15.60 7.20 -5.67
N GLY A 307 14.41 6.59 -5.85
CA GLY A 307 13.38 6.55 -4.82
C GLY A 307 13.85 5.95 -3.49
N HIS A 308 14.70 4.92 -3.53
CA HIS A 308 15.32 4.33 -2.34
C HIS A 308 16.21 5.33 -1.57
N LYS A 309 16.92 6.21 -2.28
CA LYS A 309 17.75 7.25 -1.67
C LYS A 309 16.88 8.29 -0.97
N PHE A 310 15.80 8.76 -1.67
CA PHE A 310 14.85 9.70 -1.08
C PHE A 310 14.29 9.20 0.26
N VAL A 311 13.76 7.97 0.26
CA VAL A 311 13.15 7.40 1.49
C VAL A 311 14.15 7.27 2.64
N LEU A 312 15.41 6.96 2.35
CA LEU A 312 16.44 6.79 3.38
C LEU A 312 17.05 8.11 3.86
N GLN A 313 17.18 9.08 2.97
CA GLN A 313 17.83 10.36 3.25
C GLN A 313 16.82 11.43 3.66
N GLU A 314 15.53 11.20 3.44
CA GLU A 314 14.46 12.15 3.69
C GLU A 314 14.73 13.53 3.04
N SER A 315 15.32 13.48 1.84
CA SER A 315 15.66 14.67 1.06
C SER A 315 15.16 14.47 -0.37
N ASN A 316 14.31 15.39 -0.86
CA ASN A 316 13.79 15.33 -2.20
C ASN A 316 14.86 15.64 -3.27
N LYS A 317 14.50 15.50 -4.55
CA LYS A 317 15.42 15.72 -5.69
C LYS A 317 16.02 17.12 -5.76
N GLU A 318 15.46 18.10 -5.03
CA GLU A 318 15.93 19.48 -4.93
C GLU A 318 16.77 19.72 -3.68
N GLY A 319 16.99 18.67 -2.85
CA GLY A 319 17.76 18.74 -1.62
C GLY A 319 16.99 19.29 -0.42
N LYS A 320 15.67 19.49 -0.53
CA LYS A 320 14.82 19.88 0.60
C LYS A 320 14.51 18.65 1.46
N GLU A 321 14.56 18.83 2.79
CA GLU A 321 14.13 17.82 3.74
C GLU A 321 12.63 17.52 3.60
N VAL A 322 12.29 16.22 3.55
CA VAL A 322 10.91 15.72 3.53
C VAL A 322 10.84 14.52 4.47
N TYR A 323 10.08 14.62 5.52
CA TYR A 323 9.93 13.52 6.47
C TYR A 323 9.08 12.38 5.93
N VAL A 324 9.62 11.16 5.92
CA VAL A 324 8.99 9.99 5.29
C VAL A 324 8.59 8.95 6.32
N ASN A 325 7.32 8.53 6.31
CA ASN A 325 6.79 7.45 7.15
C ASN A 325 7.20 7.55 8.63
N ARG A 326 7.11 8.75 9.19
CA ARG A 326 7.45 8.99 10.60
C ARG A 326 6.51 8.30 11.59
N SER A 327 5.40 7.75 11.09
CA SER A 327 4.53 6.84 11.85
C SER A 327 5.15 5.46 12.13
N GLY A 328 6.25 5.12 11.44
CA GLY A 328 6.84 3.79 11.37
C GLY A 328 6.33 2.97 10.17
N GLY A 329 5.46 3.56 9.36
CA GLY A 329 4.90 2.93 8.17
C GLY A 329 4.11 1.65 8.48
N PHE A 330 3.86 0.85 7.46
CA PHE A 330 3.11 -0.42 7.61
C PHE A 330 3.98 -1.54 8.18
N LEU A 331 5.31 -1.44 8.09
CA LEU A 331 6.17 -2.43 8.72
C LEU A 331 6.00 -2.40 10.24
N ALA A 332 6.04 -1.24 10.87
CA ALA A 332 5.91 -1.10 12.32
C ALA A 332 4.45 -1.09 12.78
N ARG A 333 3.60 -0.29 12.13
CA ARG A 333 2.19 -0.15 12.50
C ARG A 333 1.36 -1.36 12.11
N THR A 334 1.76 -2.10 11.10
CA THR A 334 1.03 -3.16 10.38
C THR A 334 0.08 -2.62 9.30
N HIS A 335 -0.45 -3.53 8.48
CA HIS A 335 -1.27 -3.20 7.33
C HIS A 335 -2.65 -3.87 7.41
N PRO A 336 -3.58 -3.35 8.22
CA PRO A 336 -4.97 -3.79 8.19
C PRO A 336 -5.68 -3.14 6.99
N LEU A 337 -5.40 -3.61 5.81
CA LEU A 337 -5.85 -3.20 4.47
C LEU A 337 -6.76 -1.97 4.42
N GLY A 338 -8.08 -2.16 4.67
CA GLY A 338 -9.08 -1.10 4.62
C GLY A 338 -8.88 0.04 5.62
N ALA A 339 -8.07 -0.16 6.68
CA ALA A 339 -7.75 0.90 7.64
C ALA A 339 -6.60 1.80 7.18
N SER A 340 -5.67 1.26 6.38
CA SER A 340 -4.31 1.80 6.26
C SER A 340 -4.24 3.18 5.62
N GLY A 341 -5.00 3.43 4.55
CA GLY A 341 -4.96 4.72 3.86
C GLY A 341 -5.53 5.87 4.67
N GLY A 342 -6.61 5.62 5.44
CA GLY A 342 -7.13 6.61 6.36
C GLY A 342 -6.20 6.85 7.56
N ALA A 343 -5.55 5.78 8.04
CA ALA A 343 -4.59 5.89 9.13
C ALA A 343 -3.36 6.72 8.75
N GLN A 344 -2.87 6.66 7.52
CA GLN A 344 -1.80 7.53 7.02
C GLN A 344 -2.19 9.01 7.15
N MET A 345 -3.41 9.38 6.76
CA MET A 345 -3.91 10.75 6.96
C MET A 345 -3.95 11.15 8.43
N VAL A 346 -4.46 10.27 9.31
CA VAL A 346 -4.50 10.55 10.76
C VAL A 346 -3.12 10.81 11.32
N GLU A 347 -2.12 10.00 10.93
CA GLU A 347 -0.73 10.16 11.35
C GLU A 347 -0.16 11.52 10.89
N LEU A 348 -0.41 11.93 9.65
CA LEU A 348 0.00 13.25 9.16
C LEU A 348 -0.63 14.39 9.98
N VAL A 349 -1.94 14.30 10.29
CA VAL A 349 -2.62 15.29 11.15
C VAL A 349 -1.97 15.37 12.52
N TRP A 350 -1.65 14.23 13.13
CA TRP A 350 -0.99 14.20 14.43
C TRP A 350 0.44 14.75 14.40
N GLN A 351 1.18 14.48 13.31
CA GLN A 351 2.52 15.05 13.09
C GLN A 351 2.44 16.57 13.02
N MET A 352 1.55 17.11 12.19
CA MET A 352 1.37 18.55 12.04
C MET A 352 0.83 19.21 13.33
N ARG A 353 -0.06 18.56 14.07
CA ARG A 353 -0.57 19.05 15.36
C ARG A 353 0.45 18.92 16.50
N GLY A 354 1.58 18.31 16.26
CA GLY A 354 2.65 18.16 17.25
C GLY A 354 2.24 17.30 18.44
N ARG A 355 1.63 16.15 18.18
CA ARG A 355 1.39 15.17 19.24
C ARG A 355 2.73 14.79 19.89
N LYS A 356 2.73 14.49 21.19
CA LYS A 356 3.95 14.31 22.01
C LYS A 356 5.00 13.41 21.32
N GLN A 357 4.61 12.24 20.82
CA GLN A 357 5.52 11.33 20.14
C GLN A 357 6.26 11.95 18.95
N TYR A 358 5.61 12.85 18.23
CA TYR A 358 6.19 13.55 17.10
C TYR A 358 7.03 14.75 17.50
N LYS A 359 6.70 15.42 18.62
CA LYS A 359 7.57 16.44 19.21
C LYS A 359 8.92 15.84 19.61
N ASP A 360 8.91 14.66 20.20
CA ASP A 360 10.13 13.94 20.58
C ASP A 360 10.95 13.51 19.34
N MET A 361 10.27 13.26 18.20
CA MET A 361 10.88 12.78 16.95
C MET A 361 11.41 13.92 16.05
N PHE A 362 10.67 15.03 15.95
CA PHE A 362 11.03 16.19 15.10
C PHE A 362 11.77 17.31 15.85
N GLY A 363 11.86 17.26 17.18
CA GLY A 363 12.28 18.39 17.99
C GLY A 363 11.18 19.46 18.09
N THR A 364 11.58 20.72 18.26
CA THR A 364 10.64 21.83 18.51
C THR A 364 10.11 22.52 17.26
N ASP A 365 10.71 22.29 16.09
CA ASP A 365 10.34 22.99 14.85
C ASP A 365 9.23 22.27 14.08
N LEU A 366 8.04 22.25 14.67
CA LEU A 366 6.82 21.76 13.99
C LEU A 366 6.12 22.88 13.20
N GLU A 367 6.50 24.14 13.40
CA GLU A 367 5.90 25.30 12.71
C GLU A 367 6.27 25.31 11.22
N GLY A 368 7.40 24.71 10.86
CA GLY A 368 7.84 24.52 9.48
C GLY A 368 7.04 23.51 8.67
N LEU A 369 6.25 22.62 9.32
CA LEU A 369 5.46 21.59 8.66
C LEU A 369 4.12 22.15 8.17
N ASN A 370 4.04 22.54 6.91
CA ASN A 370 2.86 23.18 6.33
C ASN A 370 2.01 22.24 5.47
N TYR A 371 2.66 21.33 4.73
CA TYR A 371 2.02 20.50 3.70
C TYR A 371 2.39 19.03 3.88
N GLY A 372 1.37 18.19 4.06
CA GLY A 372 1.51 16.75 4.21
C GLY A 372 0.84 16.01 3.08
N LEU A 373 1.49 14.96 2.56
CA LEU A 373 0.95 14.09 1.53
C LEU A 373 0.87 12.65 2.02
N TRP A 374 -0.21 11.94 1.73
CA TRP A 374 -0.22 10.48 1.85
C TRP A 374 -0.55 9.81 0.53
N PHE A 375 0.04 8.65 0.33
CA PHE A 375 -0.18 7.79 -0.81
C PHE A 375 -0.59 6.40 -0.34
N ASN A 376 -1.71 5.92 -0.87
CA ASN A 376 -2.19 4.57 -0.62
C ASN A 376 -2.63 3.92 -1.94
N MET A 377 -2.52 2.58 -2.04
CA MET A 377 -2.91 1.86 -3.23
C MET A 377 -3.62 0.55 -2.90
N SER A 378 -4.42 0.06 -3.85
CA SER A 378 -4.99 -1.28 -3.91
C SER A 378 -4.17 -2.18 -4.84
N GLY A 379 -4.03 -3.44 -4.46
CA GLY A 379 -3.21 -4.37 -5.21
C GLY A 379 -1.79 -3.86 -5.39
N PHE A 380 -1.23 -4.00 -6.58
CA PHE A 380 0.05 -3.38 -6.92
C PHE A 380 -0.18 -2.15 -7.83
N GLY A 381 -0.89 -1.14 -7.31
CA GLY A 381 -1.24 0.06 -8.05
C GLY A 381 -2.45 -0.12 -8.99
N ASN A 382 -3.32 -1.11 -8.75
CA ASN A 382 -4.57 -1.25 -9.50
C ASN A 382 -5.43 0.01 -9.37
N THR A 383 -5.45 0.56 -8.18
CA THR A 383 -6.00 1.89 -7.87
C THR A 383 -5.09 2.55 -6.86
N SER A 384 -4.82 3.82 -7.07
CA SER A 384 -4.04 4.66 -6.16
C SER A 384 -4.88 5.83 -5.68
N VAL A 385 -4.67 6.22 -4.42
CA VAL A 385 -5.27 7.41 -3.82
C VAL A 385 -4.15 8.27 -3.26
N VAL A 386 -4.13 9.53 -3.63
CA VAL A 386 -3.21 10.56 -3.11
C VAL A 386 -4.03 11.63 -2.42
N GLY A 387 -3.69 11.90 -1.18
CA GLY A 387 -4.30 12.99 -0.44
C GLY A 387 -3.28 14.01 0.05
N ILE A 388 -3.72 15.26 0.18
CA ILE A 388 -2.91 16.38 0.66
C ILE A 388 -3.67 17.12 1.74
N ILE A 389 -3.00 17.35 2.87
CA ILE A 389 -3.46 18.23 3.95
C ILE A 389 -2.52 19.41 4.09
N GLU A 390 -3.04 20.52 4.59
CA GLU A 390 -2.27 21.73 4.82
C GLU A 390 -2.67 22.43 6.13
N ARG A 391 -1.73 23.15 6.73
CA ARG A 391 -2.07 24.11 7.78
C ARG A 391 -2.96 25.21 7.20
N THR A 392 -3.99 25.55 7.90
CA THR A 392 -4.89 26.65 7.49
C THR A 392 -4.17 27.99 7.45
N ILE A 393 -3.18 28.18 8.32
CA ILE A 393 -2.29 29.34 8.33
C ILE A 393 -0.86 28.81 8.17
N PRO A 394 -0.39 28.61 6.93
CA PRO A 394 0.96 28.10 6.68
C PRO A 394 2.01 29.19 6.98
N SER A 395 3.18 28.76 7.47
CA SER A 395 4.30 29.68 7.71
C SER A 395 4.98 30.17 6.42
N ARG A 396 4.67 29.53 5.30
CA ARG A 396 5.11 29.97 3.96
C ARG A 396 3.96 29.89 2.94
N PRO A 397 3.92 30.82 1.95
CA PRO A 397 2.91 30.77 0.90
C PRO A 397 3.15 29.60 -0.06
N LYS A 398 2.10 29.20 -0.78
CA LYS A 398 2.19 28.25 -1.90
C LYS A 398 2.91 28.94 -3.08
N GLN A 399 3.74 28.16 -3.77
CA GLN A 399 4.39 28.62 -5.02
C GLN A 399 3.41 28.60 -6.21
N GLY A 400 2.32 27.84 -6.07
CA GLY A 400 1.35 27.60 -7.12
C GLY A 400 1.70 26.35 -7.95
N PHE A 401 0.66 25.66 -8.40
CA PHE A 401 0.79 24.45 -9.20
C PHE A 401 1.46 24.72 -10.56
N ASN A 402 2.48 23.94 -10.88
CA ASN A 402 3.16 23.97 -12.16
C ASN A 402 3.31 22.55 -12.71
N GLU A 403 2.61 22.23 -13.78
CA GLU A 403 2.61 20.90 -14.38
C GLU A 403 4.01 20.39 -14.77
N LYS A 404 4.95 21.31 -15.07
CA LYS A 404 6.33 20.97 -15.44
C LYS A 404 7.15 20.39 -14.29
N ASP A 405 6.75 20.66 -13.05
CA ASP A 405 7.42 20.15 -11.84
C ASP A 405 6.97 18.73 -11.49
N LEU A 406 5.92 18.24 -12.15
CA LEU A 406 5.42 16.89 -11.97
C LEU A 406 6.28 15.86 -12.72
N PRO A 407 6.36 14.64 -12.20
CA PRO A 407 7.03 13.56 -12.90
C PRO A 407 6.30 13.26 -14.21
N GLN A 408 7.08 13.09 -15.26
CA GLN A 408 6.57 12.63 -16.54
C GLN A 408 6.42 11.08 -16.53
N SER A 409 5.63 10.56 -17.44
CA SER A 409 5.57 9.12 -17.69
C SER A 409 6.98 8.56 -17.91
N LEU A 410 7.17 7.26 -17.64
CA LEU A 410 8.45 6.61 -17.87
C LEU A 410 8.96 6.86 -19.29
N PRO A 411 10.23 7.26 -19.45
CA PRO A 411 10.84 7.36 -20.75
C PRO A 411 10.74 6.03 -21.50
N GLU A 412 10.41 6.12 -22.79
CA GLU A 412 10.20 4.92 -23.62
C GLU A 412 11.38 3.95 -23.67
N ASN A 413 12.59 4.44 -23.44
CA ASN A 413 13.81 3.61 -23.40
C ASN A 413 13.94 2.76 -22.11
N LEU A 414 13.24 3.14 -21.02
CA LEU A 414 13.17 2.32 -19.80
C LEU A 414 12.06 1.26 -19.90
N ILE A 415 11.03 1.54 -20.70
CA ILE A 415 10.06 0.52 -21.09
C ILE A 415 10.75 -0.29 -22.18
N SER A 416 11.23 -1.50 -21.88
CA SER A 416 11.96 -2.34 -22.84
C SER A 416 11.19 -2.51 -24.16
N LYS A 417 11.53 -1.73 -25.17
CA LYS A 417 10.83 -1.66 -26.46
C LYS A 417 11.40 -2.58 -27.55
N LYS A 418 12.45 -3.29 -27.25
CA LYS A 418 12.89 -4.29 -28.22
C LYS A 418 12.05 -5.53 -27.99
N THR A 419 11.01 -5.68 -28.80
CA THR A 419 10.34 -6.96 -28.95
C THR A 419 11.41 -8.04 -29.09
N PRO A 420 11.52 -8.98 -28.17
CA PRO A 420 12.58 -9.97 -28.24
C PRO A 420 12.34 -10.84 -29.46
N ARG A 421 13.40 -11.31 -30.10
CA ARG A 421 13.28 -12.28 -31.20
C ARG A 421 12.72 -13.63 -30.73
N LYS A 422 12.73 -13.88 -29.44
CA LYS A 422 12.19 -15.06 -28.74
C LYS A 422 11.62 -14.59 -27.42
N ASP A 423 10.65 -15.33 -26.89
CA ASP A 423 10.10 -15.08 -25.58
C ASP A 423 11.19 -15.08 -24.48
N ARG A 424 11.20 -14.09 -23.64
CA ARG A 424 12.22 -13.93 -22.59
C ARG A 424 11.61 -13.65 -21.23
N VAL A 425 12.25 -14.14 -20.18
CA VAL A 425 11.92 -13.79 -18.79
C VAL A 425 12.40 -12.37 -18.51
N VAL A 426 11.48 -11.50 -18.10
CA VAL A 426 11.78 -10.12 -17.69
C VAL A 426 11.86 -9.97 -16.17
N ALA A 427 11.09 -10.78 -15.43
CA ALA A 427 11.17 -10.89 -13.98
C ALA A 427 10.79 -12.30 -13.55
N ALA A 428 11.38 -12.79 -12.47
CA ALA A 428 11.03 -14.08 -11.87
C ALA A 428 11.25 -14.04 -10.35
N THR A 429 10.40 -14.73 -9.60
CA THR A 429 10.50 -14.87 -8.16
C THR A 429 10.11 -16.27 -7.70
N GLN A 430 10.56 -16.64 -6.52
CA GLN A 430 10.16 -17.86 -5.80
C GLN A 430 9.36 -17.50 -4.58
N TYR A 431 8.28 -18.20 -4.32
CA TYR A 431 7.50 -18.08 -3.08
C TYR A 431 6.80 -19.39 -2.76
N THR A 432 6.43 -19.59 -1.49
CA THR A 432 5.64 -20.74 -1.06
C THR A 432 4.18 -20.30 -0.96
N PRO A 433 3.26 -20.85 -1.78
CA PRO A 433 1.85 -20.52 -1.68
C PRO A 433 1.26 -20.90 -0.31
N PRO A 434 0.21 -20.21 0.15
CA PRO A 434 -0.44 -20.55 1.40
C PRO A 434 -0.98 -21.98 1.41
N GLY A 435 -0.62 -22.74 2.45
CA GLY A 435 -1.04 -24.13 2.61
C GLY A 435 -0.27 -25.15 1.78
N GLU A 436 0.74 -24.71 1.02
CA GLU A 436 1.65 -25.58 0.28
C GLU A 436 2.99 -25.70 1.02
N GLU A 437 3.66 -26.83 0.86
CA GLU A 437 5.01 -27.06 1.41
C GLU A 437 6.11 -26.76 0.38
N GLU A 438 5.75 -26.68 -0.90
CA GLU A 438 6.69 -26.51 -2.00
C GLU A 438 6.73 -25.06 -2.49
N GLU A 439 7.93 -24.60 -2.83
CA GLU A 439 8.14 -23.31 -3.48
C GLU A 439 7.72 -23.36 -4.95
N VAL A 440 7.06 -22.32 -5.42
CA VAL A 440 6.75 -22.13 -6.83
C VAL A 440 7.59 -20.99 -7.40
N ASN A 441 7.98 -21.14 -8.64
CA ASN A 441 8.69 -20.13 -9.41
C ASN A 441 7.70 -19.44 -10.35
N VAL A 442 7.48 -18.15 -10.14
CA VAL A 442 6.62 -17.32 -10.99
C VAL A 442 7.47 -16.38 -11.82
N ALA A 443 7.15 -16.22 -13.07
CA ALA A 443 7.86 -15.32 -13.96
C ALA A 443 6.92 -14.47 -14.80
N ILE A 444 7.30 -13.23 -15.05
CA ILE A 444 6.73 -12.40 -16.12
C ILE A 444 7.62 -12.57 -17.35
N ILE A 445 6.97 -12.85 -18.47
CA ILE A 445 7.61 -13.17 -19.72
C ILE A 445 7.14 -12.19 -20.78
N GLN A 446 8.08 -11.54 -21.45
CA GLN A 446 7.81 -10.76 -22.65
C GLN A 446 7.84 -11.70 -23.85
N THR A 447 6.71 -11.81 -24.55
CA THR A 447 6.60 -12.63 -25.78
C THR A 447 7.30 -11.94 -26.95
N LYS A 448 7.61 -12.70 -27.99
CA LYS A 448 8.17 -12.16 -29.24
C LYS A 448 7.21 -11.19 -29.96
N GLU A 449 5.92 -11.23 -29.66
CA GLU A 449 4.89 -10.29 -30.12
C GLU A 449 4.89 -9.00 -29.32
N GLY A 450 5.59 -8.95 -28.18
CA GLY A 450 5.68 -7.78 -27.30
C GLY A 450 4.74 -7.82 -26.09
N ASP A 451 3.85 -8.78 -26.04
CA ASP A 451 2.92 -8.97 -24.91
C ASP A 451 3.66 -9.49 -23.68
N PHE A 452 3.07 -9.30 -22.51
CA PHE A 452 3.54 -9.89 -21.26
C PHE A 452 2.61 -11.03 -20.83
N ARG A 453 3.20 -12.10 -20.29
CA ARG A 453 2.46 -13.25 -19.75
C ARG A 453 3.09 -13.71 -18.44
N ILE A 454 2.26 -14.28 -17.57
CA ILE A 454 2.70 -14.92 -16.34
C ILE A 454 2.80 -16.41 -16.59
N GLY A 455 3.88 -17.02 -16.08
CA GLY A 455 4.11 -18.46 -16.17
C GLY A 455 4.72 -19.02 -14.91
N LEU A 456 4.46 -20.30 -14.64
CA LEU A 456 5.12 -21.08 -13.60
C LEU A 456 6.34 -21.82 -14.17
N ALA A 457 7.42 -21.85 -13.42
CA ALA A 457 8.60 -22.60 -13.78
C ALA A 457 8.63 -23.95 -13.08
N GLN A 458 8.99 -25.01 -13.82
CA GLN A 458 9.09 -26.37 -13.29
C GLN A 458 10.41 -26.66 -12.59
N ASP A 459 11.44 -25.84 -12.81
CA ASP A 459 12.77 -26.09 -12.27
C ASP A 459 13.06 -25.18 -11.07
N PRO A 460 13.21 -25.73 -9.85
CA PRO A 460 13.54 -24.95 -8.67
C PRO A 460 14.93 -24.28 -8.74
N GLN A 461 15.82 -24.70 -9.64
CA GLN A 461 17.12 -24.04 -9.83
C GLN A 461 17.07 -22.79 -10.70
N GLY A 462 15.88 -22.40 -11.11
CA GLY A 462 15.57 -21.04 -11.48
C GLY A 462 15.63 -20.74 -12.97
N ILE A 463 14.57 -20.14 -13.41
CA ILE A 463 14.57 -19.36 -14.64
C ILE A 463 15.33 -18.08 -14.36
N LYS A 464 16.52 -17.98 -14.99
CA LYS A 464 17.34 -16.78 -14.89
C LYS A 464 16.79 -15.69 -15.81
N ARG A 465 16.69 -14.49 -15.26
CA ARG A 465 16.34 -13.28 -15.99
C ARG A 465 17.19 -13.09 -17.25
N GLY A 466 16.57 -12.62 -18.33
CA GLY A 466 17.24 -12.41 -19.61
C GLY A 466 17.40 -13.68 -20.45
N LYS A 467 17.05 -14.84 -19.93
CA LYS A 467 17.07 -16.09 -20.70
C LYS A 467 15.87 -16.17 -21.63
N TYR A 468 16.11 -16.71 -22.83
CA TYR A 468 15.05 -17.05 -23.76
C TYR A 468 14.38 -18.35 -23.34
N ILE A 469 13.08 -18.43 -23.54
CA ILE A 469 12.27 -19.56 -23.15
C ILE A 469 11.46 -20.09 -24.33
N LYS A 470 10.98 -21.30 -24.17
CA LYS A 470 10.00 -21.91 -25.04
C LYS A 470 8.76 -22.22 -24.23
N TRP A 471 7.62 -21.68 -24.68
CA TRP A 471 6.34 -21.93 -24.05
C TRP A 471 5.91 -23.37 -24.21
N ILE A 472 5.31 -23.91 -23.17
CA ILE A 472 4.46 -25.08 -23.23
C ILE A 472 3.07 -24.57 -22.93
N GLN A 473 2.20 -24.57 -23.92
CA GLN A 473 0.79 -24.17 -23.78
C GLN A 473 -0.04 -25.43 -23.63
N PRO A 474 -0.60 -25.74 -22.43
CA PRO A 474 -1.66 -26.71 -22.31
C PRO A 474 -2.93 -26.12 -22.93
N GLU A 475 -3.77 -26.96 -23.55
CA GLU A 475 -5.05 -26.50 -24.11
C GLU A 475 -5.99 -25.92 -23.03
N ASP A 476 -5.84 -26.36 -21.75
CA ASP A 476 -6.58 -25.87 -20.59
C ASP A 476 -5.65 -25.88 -19.36
N GLY A 477 -5.18 -24.70 -18.89
CA GLY A 477 -4.41 -24.61 -17.66
C GLY A 477 -3.28 -23.56 -17.64
N PRO A 478 -2.56 -23.39 -16.52
CA PRO A 478 -1.48 -22.44 -16.38
C PRO A 478 -0.31 -22.75 -17.32
N TYR A 479 0.34 -21.69 -17.79
CA TYR A 479 1.50 -21.80 -18.67
C TYR A 479 2.73 -22.25 -17.88
N PHE A 480 3.48 -23.23 -18.43
CA PHE A 480 4.76 -23.69 -17.87
C PHE A 480 5.93 -23.20 -18.70
N ILE A 481 7.02 -22.93 -18.01
CA ILE A 481 8.25 -22.44 -18.60
C ILE A 481 9.37 -23.40 -18.27
N LYS A 482 10.15 -23.79 -19.28
CA LYS A 482 11.40 -24.49 -19.08
C LYS A 482 12.52 -23.87 -19.90
N GLU A 483 13.70 -23.81 -19.32
CA GLU A 483 14.94 -23.57 -20.05
C GLU A 483 15.24 -24.82 -20.88
N GLY A 484 14.83 -24.84 -22.17
CA GLY A 484 15.03 -25.95 -23.10
C GLY A 484 14.22 -27.23 -22.82
N TYR A 485 13.14 -27.42 -23.53
CA TYR A 485 12.29 -28.62 -23.68
C TYR A 485 11.72 -29.32 -22.44
N ILE A 486 10.39 -29.35 -22.31
CA ILE A 486 9.58 -30.56 -21.98
C ILE A 486 8.19 -30.44 -22.62
N LYS A 487 7.65 -31.59 -23.12
CA LYS A 487 6.25 -31.80 -23.50
C LYS A 487 5.50 -32.41 -22.29
N GLY A 488 4.34 -31.87 -21.90
CA GLY A 488 3.45 -32.47 -20.90
C GLY A 488 2.30 -31.54 -20.49
N ARG A 489 1.14 -32.09 -20.15
CA ARG A 489 -0.02 -31.36 -19.59
C ARG A 489 0.13 -31.22 -18.08
N LEU A 490 -0.47 -30.20 -17.46
CA LEU A 490 -0.53 -30.02 -15.99
C LEU A 490 -1.15 -31.26 -15.32
N SER A 491 -2.18 -31.87 -15.94
CA SER A 491 -2.75 -33.12 -15.47
C SER A 491 -1.76 -34.27 -15.37
N ASP A 492 -0.75 -34.29 -16.25
CA ASP A 492 0.26 -35.33 -16.27
C ASP A 492 1.30 -35.10 -15.17
N LEU A 493 1.58 -33.83 -14.83
CA LEU A 493 2.43 -33.43 -13.71
C LEU A 493 1.72 -33.67 -12.37
N LEU A 494 0.49 -33.23 -12.24
CA LEU A 494 -0.32 -33.53 -11.03
C LEU A 494 -0.56 -35.02 -10.83
N SER A 495 -0.57 -35.80 -11.91
CA SER A 495 -0.63 -37.26 -11.84
C SER A 495 0.69 -37.89 -11.37
N ILE A 496 1.83 -37.27 -11.66
CA ILE A 496 3.13 -37.69 -11.15
C ILE A 496 3.21 -37.42 -9.64
N PHE A 497 2.82 -36.25 -9.19
CA PHE A 497 2.76 -35.91 -7.76
C PHE A 497 1.77 -36.78 -6.99
N ARG A 498 0.60 -37.10 -7.58
CA ARG A 498 -0.38 -38.03 -6.96
C ARG A 498 0.14 -39.47 -6.92
N LYS A 499 0.94 -39.91 -7.84
CA LYS A 499 1.54 -41.26 -7.86
C LYS A 499 2.70 -41.41 -6.89
N GLU A 500 3.42 -40.34 -6.57
CA GLU A 500 4.47 -40.39 -5.54
C GLU A 500 3.86 -40.42 -4.12
N LYS A 501 2.77 -39.68 -3.87
CA LYS A 501 2.02 -39.80 -2.59
C LYS A 501 1.41 -41.20 -2.35
N SER A 502 1.03 -41.93 -3.40
CA SER A 502 0.47 -43.29 -3.27
C SER A 502 1.52 -44.40 -3.13
N LYS A 503 2.81 -44.09 -3.05
CA LYS A 503 3.91 -45.03 -2.80
C LYS A 503 4.55 -44.88 -1.42
N GLN A 504 4.02 -43.98 -0.59
CA GLN A 504 4.45 -43.76 0.80
C GLN A 504 3.38 -44.15 1.83
N ASP A 505 2.25 -44.75 1.39
CA ASP A 505 1.26 -45.41 2.24
C ASP A 505 1.40 -46.94 2.13
#